data_58d033ceeb28f0c852bdd1072efa7610
#
_entry.id   58d033ceeb28f0c852bdd1072efa7610
#
_cell.length_a   1.000
_cell.length_b   1.000
_cell.length_c   1.000
_cell.angle_alpha   90.00
_cell.angle_beta   90.00
_cell.angle_gamma   90.00
#
_symmetry.space_group_name_H-M   'P 1'
#
loop_
_entity.id
_entity.type
_entity.pdbx_description
1 polymer ?
#
loop_
_entity_poly.entity_id
_entity_poly.type
_entity_poly.pdbx_seq_one_letter_code
_entity_poly.pdbx_strand_id
1 'polypeptide(L)'
;MFAGDVSACRLEVAKRIAGINQAAGLPGDWPVPADQRARVRTTVAREFFDAEHGRQPQDARELAGLIARHSRPRTQAVAGYDLTFSPVKSVSTLWAVADPQVAARIEVAHQCAVKDALAFIENHALFTREGTNGVRQVDVQGLVATAFTHRDSRAGDPDLHTHVAVANKVQTRDGRWLSIDGRVLFKAKVAASETYNTALERHLRDGLGLRFVERANPDARKRLVREVVGVDPGLNQRWSARRAVIVACHGELAADFQANHGRPPTPVESLKLAQQATLATREAKHEPSTLSEQRAVWRAQAVEVLGGRKNVDAMISHALSPKVAPGPIVDSAWVADTSARVLDAMEARRSTWQVWHVRAEALRQVRGAEVPTGQVDRVVDLLVADVLDARCVSLARPEPGIIEPQLLRREDGSSVYAVAGAQLFTSARVLAAEQALVAMA
;
A
#
# COMPACT_ATOMS: atom_id res chain seq x y z
N MET A 1 -6.72 4.36 -10.27
CA MET A 1 -8.13 4.80 -10.21
C MET A 1 -8.57 5.04 -11.63
N PHE A 2 -9.28 4.09 -12.24
CA PHE A 2 -9.82 4.26 -13.58
C PHE A 2 -10.81 5.42 -13.54
N ALA A 3 -10.75 6.32 -14.53
CA ALA A 3 -11.73 7.36 -14.73
C ALA A 3 -13.09 6.63 -14.93
N GLY A 4 -13.92 6.64 -13.90
CA GLY A 4 -15.28 6.11 -14.02
C GLY A 4 -15.99 6.91 -15.09
N ASP A 5 -16.72 6.20 -15.94
CA ASP A 5 -17.52 6.75 -17.03
C ASP A 5 -18.41 7.86 -16.45
N VAL A 6 -18.07 9.11 -16.78
CA VAL A 6 -18.78 10.28 -16.24
C VAL A 6 -20.10 10.35 -16.96
N SER A 7 -21.23 10.40 -16.24
CA SER A 7 -22.55 10.45 -16.88
C SER A 7 -22.65 11.65 -17.83
N ALA A 8 -23.37 11.48 -18.94
CA ALA A 8 -23.57 12.54 -19.94
C ALA A 8 -24.09 13.85 -19.30
N CYS A 9 -24.97 13.74 -18.31
CA CYS A 9 -25.46 14.89 -17.54
C CYS A 9 -24.32 15.64 -16.80
N ARG A 10 -23.37 14.93 -16.19
CA ARG A 10 -22.21 15.57 -15.54
C ARG A 10 -21.26 16.23 -16.52
N LEU A 11 -21.05 15.61 -17.68
CA LEU A 11 -20.24 16.18 -18.76
C LEU A 11 -20.85 17.47 -19.28
N GLU A 12 -22.16 17.50 -19.47
CA GLU A 12 -22.86 18.71 -19.91
C GLU A 12 -22.82 19.83 -18.86
N VAL A 13 -22.96 19.52 -17.57
CA VAL A 13 -22.77 20.50 -16.49
C VAL A 13 -21.36 21.06 -16.52
N ALA A 14 -20.31 20.22 -16.65
CA ALA A 14 -18.94 20.66 -16.73
C ALA A 14 -18.67 21.56 -17.96
N LYS A 15 -19.21 21.20 -19.12
CA LYS A 15 -19.13 21.96 -20.35
C LYS A 15 -19.74 23.34 -20.22
N ARG A 16 -20.93 23.46 -19.61
CA ARG A 16 -21.60 24.77 -19.39
C ARG A 16 -20.85 25.63 -18.39
N ILE A 17 -20.29 25.04 -17.33
CA ILE A 17 -19.45 25.77 -16.39
C ILE A 17 -18.20 26.29 -17.09
N ALA A 18 -17.53 25.46 -17.90
CA ALA A 18 -16.37 25.90 -18.69
C ALA A 18 -16.72 27.05 -19.67
N GLY A 19 -17.90 26.97 -20.33
CA GLY A 19 -18.40 28.05 -21.19
C GLY A 19 -18.63 29.36 -20.45
N ILE A 20 -19.19 29.30 -19.24
CA ILE A 20 -19.37 30.49 -18.38
C ILE A 20 -18.01 31.09 -18.01
N ASN A 21 -17.05 30.30 -17.60
CA ASN A 21 -15.72 30.76 -17.26
C ASN A 21 -15.00 31.39 -18.47
N GLN A 22 -15.07 30.75 -19.63
CA GLN A 22 -14.49 31.29 -20.87
C GLN A 22 -15.12 32.63 -21.28
N ALA A 23 -16.44 32.74 -21.15
CA ALA A 23 -17.10 34.04 -21.41
C ALA A 23 -16.68 35.16 -20.42
N ALA A 24 -16.25 34.78 -19.23
CA ALA A 24 -15.68 35.67 -18.23
C ALA A 24 -14.14 35.88 -18.36
N GLY A 25 -13.50 35.32 -19.39
CA GLY A 25 -12.04 35.37 -19.58
C GLY A 25 -11.24 34.55 -18.58
N LEU A 26 -11.88 33.54 -17.93
CA LEU A 26 -11.27 32.67 -16.91
C LEU A 26 -10.96 31.27 -17.48
N PRO A 27 -9.99 30.53 -16.90
CA PRO A 27 -9.78 29.14 -17.24
C PRO A 27 -11.05 28.32 -17.07
N GLY A 28 -11.31 27.36 -17.99
CA GLY A 28 -12.56 26.58 -18.01
C GLY A 28 -12.84 25.79 -16.73
N ASP A 29 -11.84 25.45 -15.96
CA ASP A 29 -11.91 24.75 -14.67
C ASP A 29 -11.91 25.68 -13.45
N TRP A 30 -11.97 26.99 -13.67
CA TRP A 30 -12.01 27.96 -12.58
C TRP A 30 -13.23 27.73 -11.65
N PRO A 31 -13.06 27.84 -10.32
CA PRO A 31 -14.17 27.64 -9.39
C PRO A 31 -15.28 28.69 -9.57
N VAL A 32 -16.49 28.26 -9.88
CA VAL A 32 -17.66 29.13 -9.89
C VAL A 32 -18.39 29.12 -8.54
N PRO A 33 -19.12 30.22 -8.19
CA PRO A 33 -19.95 30.28 -6.99
C PRO A 33 -20.90 29.11 -6.85
N ALA A 34 -21.19 28.69 -5.62
CA ALA A 34 -21.99 27.49 -5.33
C ALA A 34 -23.43 27.59 -5.87
N ASP A 35 -24.05 28.77 -5.79
CA ASP A 35 -25.37 29.06 -6.31
C ASP A 35 -25.42 29.00 -7.84
N GLN A 36 -24.41 29.53 -8.52
CA GLN A 36 -24.29 29.45 -9.98
C GLN A 36 -24.12 28.00 -10.44
N ARG A 37 -23.26 27.24 -9.74
CA ARG A 37 -23.09 25.81 -10.01
C ARG A 37 -24.40 25.03 -9.79
N ALA A 38 -25.15 25.37 -8.75
CA ALA A 38 -26.44 24.75 -8.46
C ALA A 38 -27.45 25.05 -9.56
N ARG A 39 -27.54 26.29 -10.06
CA ARG A 39 -28.41 26.68 -11.18
C ARG A 39 -28.09 25.91 -12.45
N VAL A 40 -26.83 25.86 -12.88
CA VAL A 40 -26.40 25.11 -14.06
C VAL A 40 -26.79 23.63 -13.93
N ARG A 41 -26.49 23.03 -12.77
CA ARG A 41 -26.85 21.62 -12.51
C ARG A 41 -28.36 21.37 -12.58
N THR A 42 -29.16 22.27 -12.02
CA THR A 42 -30.63 22.16 -12.02
C THR A 42 -31.18 22.30 -13.44
N THR A 43 -30.69 23.25 -14.23
CA THR A 43 -31.11 23.44 -15.62
C THR A 43 -30.80 22.22 -16.47
N VAL A 44 -29.57 21.72 -16.44
CA VAL A 44 -29.17 20.51 -17.17
C VAL A 44 -29.96 19.30 -16.71
N ALA A 45 -30.19 19.16 -15.40
CA ALA A 45 -31.00 18.04 -14.90
C ALA A 45 -32.46 18.06 -15.41
N ARG A 46 -33.08 19.23 -15.56
CA ARG A 46 -34.43 19.35 -16.15
C ARG A 46 -34.46 18.96 -17.62
N GLU A 47 -33.46 19.38 -18.39
CA GLU A 47 -33.35 19.00 -19.80
C GLU A 47 -33.14 17.49 -19.97
N PHE A 48 -32.29 16.87 -19.14
CA PHE A 48 -32.12 15.41 -19.14
C PHE A 48 -33.36 14.66 -18.69
N PHE A 49 -34.12 15.21 -17.72
CA PHE A 49 -35.38 14.64 -17.28
C PHE A 49 -36.44 14.67 -18.40
N ASP A 50 -36.54 15.79 -19.09
CA ASP A 50 -37.47 15.97 -20.24
C ASP A 50 -37.11 15.00 -21.39
N ALA A 51 -35.81 14.88 -21.70
CA ALA A 51 -35.34 13.96 -22.73
C ALA A 51 -35.56 12.46 -22.36
N GLU A 52 -35.51 12.12 -21.07
CA GLU A 52 -35.68 10.73 -20.59
C GLU A 52 -37.19 10.36 -20.44
N HIS A 53 -38.03 11.32 -20.05
CA HIS A 53 -39.42 11.06 -19.67
C HIS A 53 -40.47 11.73 -20.56
N GLY A 54 -40.07 12.58 -21.50
CA GLY A 54 -40.99 13.32 -22.39
C GLY A 54 -41.86 14.35 -21.67
N ARG A 55 -41.49 14.74 -20.42
CA ARG A 55 -42.21 15.73 -19.61
C ARG A 55 -41.27 16.41 -18.60
N GLN A 56 -41.70 17.53 -18.08
CA GLN A 56 -40.99 18.19 -16.97
C GLN A 56 -41.21 17.46 -15.63
N PRO A 57 -40.26 17.57 -14.66
CA PRO A 57 -40.44 17.01 -13.31
C PRO A 57 -41.70 17.60 -12.65
N GLN A 58 -42.50 16.77 -12.02
CA GLN A 58 -43.71 17.19 -11.32
C GLN A 58 -43.39 17.92 -10.01
N ASP A 59 -42.32 17.51 -9.35
CA ASP A 59 -41.88 18.10 -8.11
C ASP A 59 -40.32 18.14 -7.95
N ALA A 60 -39.91 18.77 -6.89
CA ALA A 60 -38.46 18.86 -6.56
C ALA A 60 -37.83 17.49 -6.23
N ARG A 61 -38.62 16.49 -5.83
CA ARG A 61 -38.17 15.15 -5.43
C ARG A 61 -37.78 14.32 -6.65
N GLU A 62 -38.60 14.39 -7.75
CA GLU A 62 -38.24 13.75 -9.01
C GLU A 62 -36.93 14.29 -9.57
N LEU A 63 -36.75 15.62 -9.56
CA LEU A 63 -35.55 16.27 -10.03
C LEU A 63 -34.34 15.92 -9.16
N ALA A 64 -34.50 15.91 -7.84
CA ALA A 64 -33.43 15.51 -6.90
C ALA A 64 -33.05 14.03 -7.10
N GLY A 65 -33.99 13.16 -7.40
CA GLY A 65 -33.76 11.76 -7.75
C GLY A 65 -32.90 11.60 -9.00
N LEU A 66 -33.20 12.35 -10.06
CA LEU A 66 -32.39 12.36 -11.29
C LEU A 66 -30.99 12.91 -11.02
N ILE A 67 -30.87 14.04 -10.33
CA ILE A 67 -29.56 14.63 -9.94
C ILE A 67 -28.75 13.63 -9.14
N ALA A 68 -29.36 12.94 -8.16
CA ALA A 68 -28.66 11.94 -7.33
C ALA A 68 -28.18 10.75 -8.18
N ARG A 69 -28.98 10.28 -9.14
CA ARG A 69 -28.66 9.18 -10.05
C ARG A 69 -27.44 9.53 -10.93
N HIS A 70 -27.43 10.70 -11.53
CA HIS A 70 -26.35 11.17 -12.39
C HIS A 70 -25.14 11.72 -11.63
N SER A 71 -25.29 12.10 -10.36
CA SER A 71 -24.19 12.53 -9.49
C SER A 71 -23.41 11.36 -8.87
N ARG A 72 -23.99 10.16 -8.84
CA ARG A 72 -23.28 8.96 -8.40
C ARG A 72 -22.26 8.58 -9.47
N PRO A 73 -20.96 8.47 -9.16
CA PRO A 73 -20.02 7.87 -10.09
C PRO A 73 -20.54 6.45 -10.40
N ARG A 74 -20.52 6.04 -11.67
CA ARG A 74 -20.74 4.63 -12.00
C ARG A 74 -19.65 3.84 -11.29
N THR A 75 -20.02 3.17 -10.23
CA THR A 75 -19.12 2.24 -9.54
C THR A 75 -18.99 1.01 -10.43
N GLN A 76 -17.85 0.85 -11.08
CA GLN A 76 -17.51 -0.45 -11.64
C GLN A 76 -17.32 -1.42 -10.46
N ALA A 77 -18.01 -2.56 -10.54
CA ALA A 77 -17.85 -3.60 -9.54
C ALA A 77 -16.37 -4.06 -9.52
N VAL A 78 -15.75 -3.99 -8.34
CA VAL A 78 -14.40 -4.51 -8.16
C VAL A 78 -14.50 -6.03 -8.16
N ALA A 79 -13.93 -6.70 -9.15
CA ALA A 79 -13.92 -8.16 -9.25
C ALA A 79 -12.99 -8.82 -8.25
N GLY A 80 -11.86 -8.18 -7.95
CA GLY A 80 -10.82 -8.67 -7.04
C GLY A 80 -9.70 -7.69 -6.81
N TYR A 81 -8.73 -8.12 -6.04
CA TYR A 81 -7.52 -7.38 -5.71
C TYR A 81 -6.30 -8.18 -6.14
N ASP A 82 -5.30 -7.51 -6.68
CA ASP A 82 -3.98 -8.09 -6.95
C ASP A 82 -3.01 -7.61 -5.86
N LEU A 83 -2.59 -8.55 -5.02
CA LEU A 83 -1.59 -8.32 -3.98
C LEU A 83 -0.25 -8.81 -4.50
N THR A 84 0.67 -7.89 -4.78
CA THR A 84 1.99 -8.24 -5.31
C THR A 84 3.03 -8.21 -4.19
N PHE A 85 3.71 -9.34 -4.01
CA PHE A 85 4.79 -9.53 -3.06
C PHE A 85 6.12 -9.70 -3.80
N SER A 86 7.06 -8.80 -3.57
CA SER A 86 8.38 -8.80 -4.21
C SER A 86 9.47 -8.67 -3.16
N PRO A 87 10.43 -9.60 -3.09
CA PRO A 87 11.65 -9.44 -2.31
C PRO A 87 12.43 -8.19 -2.71
N VAL A 88 13.31 -7.72 -1.83
CA VAL A 88 14.31 -6.71 -2.21
C VAL A 88 15.21 -7.26 -3.32
N LYS A 89 15.78 -6.38 -4.12
CA LYS A 89 16.51 -6.77 -5.35
C LYS A 89 17.67 -7.73 -5.06
N SER A 90 18.40 -7.55 -3.97
CA SER A 90 19.51 -8.45 -3.61
C SER A 90 19.09 -9.90 -3.34
N VAL A 91 17.86 -10.14 -2.89
CA VAL A 91 17.31 -11.50 -2.74
C VAL A 91 17.07 -12.12 -4.11
N SER A 92 16.42 -11.40 -5.05
CA SER A 92 16.23 -11.86 -6.43
C SER A 92 17.57 -12.07 -7.15
N THR A 93 18.55 -11.20 -6.90
CA THR A 93 19.91 -11.28 -7.43
C THR A 93 20.61 -12.56 -6.96
N LEU A 94 20.61 -12.83 -5.64
CA LEU A 94 21.20 -14.05 -5.09
C LEU A 94 20.48 -15.30 -5.61
N TRP A 95 19.15 -15.28 -5.62
CA TRP A 95 18.31 -16.37 -6.14
C TRP A 95 18.65 -16.73 -7.59
N ALA A 96 18.92 -15.72 -8.45
CA ALA A 96 19.19 -15.91 -9.86
C ALA A 96 20.52 -16.66 -10.14
N VAL A 97 21.56 -16.40 -9.31
CA VAL A 97 22.92 -16.90 -9.55
C VAL A 97 23.35 -18.01 -8.60
N ALA A 98 22.66 -18.23 -7.49
CA ALA A 98 22.97 -19.30 -6.54
C ALA A 98 22.73 -20.68 -7.15
N ASP A 99 23.23 -21.73 -6.49
CA ASP A 99 22.93 -23.10 -6.89
C ASP A 99 21.43 -23.42 -6.73
N PRO A 100 20.92 -24.49 -7.37
CA PRO A 100 19.50 -24.83 -7.35
C PRO A 100 18.94 -25.06 -5.94
N GLN A 101 19.73 -25.60 -5.01
CA GLN A 101 19.27 -25.90 -3.64
C GLN A 101 19.07 -24.59 -2.85
N VAL A 102 20.02 -23.67 -2.93
CA VAL A 102 19.90 -22.35 -2.30
C VAL A 102 18.75 -21.56 -2.91
N ALA A 103 18.61 -21.59 -4.24
CA ALA A 103 17.50 -20.93 -4.93
C ALA A 103 16.13 -21.47 -4.48
N ALA A 104 15.98 -22.79 -4.38
CA ALA A 104 14.75 -23.40 -3.89
C ALA A 104 14.43 -22.98 -2.43
N ARG A 105 15.44 -22.87 -1.57
CA ARG A 105 15.26 -22.38 -0.18
C ARG A 105 14.84 -20.91 -0.14
N ILE A 106 15.35 -20.07 -1.05
CA ILE A 106 14.90 -18.67 -1.18
C ILE A 106 13.42 -18.62 -1.62
N GLU A 107 13.03 -19.45 -2.59
CA GLU A 107 11.63 -19.56 -3.03
C GLU A 107 10.70 -19.99 -1.89
N VAL A 108 11.10 -20.99 -1.11
CA VAL A 108 10.34 -21.45 0.07
C VAL A 108 10.20 -20.34 1.09
N ALA A 109 11.27 -19.62 1.42
CA ALA A 109 11.26 -18.49 2.34
C ALA A 109 10.31 -17.37 1.85
N HIS A 110 10.33 -17.07 0.54
CA HIS A 110 9.42 -16.12 -0.08
C HIS A 110 7.96 -16.56 0.05
N GLN A 111 7.65 -17.83 -0.26
CA GLN A 111 6.28 -18.36 -0.15
C GLN A 111 5.78 -18.38 1.30
N CYS A 112 6.64 -18.71 2.27
CA CYS A 112 6.30 -18.61 3.70
C CYS A 112 5.98 -17.16 4.10
N ALA A 113 6.79 -16.18 3.67
CA ALA A 113 6.54 -14.77 3.95
C ALA A 113 5.23 -14.26 3.31
N VAL A 114 4.88 -14.74 2.10
CA VAL A 114 3.58 -14.45 1.48
C VAL A 114 2.44 -14.99 2.34
N LYS A 115 2.54 -16.23 2.82
CA LYS A 115 1.54 -16.83 3.72
C LYS A 115 1.39 -16.03 5.02
N ASP A 116 2.49 -15.63 5.64
CA ASP A 116 2.47 -14.83 6.88
C ASP A 116 1.76 -13.49 6.66
N ALA A 117 2.01 -12.82 5.53
CA ALA A 117 1.34 -11.56 5.19
C ALA A 117 -0.16 -11.75 4.87
N LEU A 118 -0.54 -12.84 4.22
CA LEU A 118 -1.95 -13.16 3.98
C LEU A 118 -2.67 -13.49 5.29
N ALA A 119 -2.06 -14.26 6.19
CA ALA A 119 -2.59 -14.53 7.52
C ALA A 119 -2.78 -13.23 8.32
N PHE A 120 -1.84 -12.28 8.25
CA PHE A 120 -2.01 -10.97 8.84
C PHE A 120 -3.25 -10.23 8.27
N ILE A 121 -3.44 -10.26 6.95
CA ILE A 121 -4.62 -9.63 6.31
C ILE A 121 -5.91 -10.30 6.79
N GLU A 122 -5.97 -11.63 6.81
CA GLU A 122 -7.14 -12.40 7.25
C GLU A 122 -7.51 -12.09 8.70
N ASN A 123 -6.52 -12.04 9.60
CA ASN A 123 -6.74 -11.86 11.02
C ASN A 123 -7.05 -10.41 11.42
N HIS A 124 -6.61 -9.41 10.63
CA HIS A 124 -6.64 -8.02 11.07
C HIS A 124 -7.31 -7.04 10.12
N ALA A 125 -7.44 -7.37 8.84
CA ALA A 125 -7.87 -6.42 7.80
C ALA A 125 -8.95 -6.96 6.86
N LEU A 126 -9.48 -8.14 7.12
CA LEU A 126 -10.48 -8.80 6.29
C LEU A 126 -11.87 -8.70 6.94
N PHE A 127 -12.70 -7.83 6.37
CA PHE A 127 -14.06 -7.56 6.84
C PHE A 127 -15.01 -7.40 5.67
N THR A 128 -16.30 -7.52 5.93
CA THR A 128 -17.37 -7.10 5.01
C THR A 128 -18.31 -6.11 5.68
N ARG A 129 -19.22 -5.54 4.88
CA ARG A 129 -20.23 -4.60 5.38
C ARG A 129 -21.64 -5.09 5.11
N GLU A 130 -22.49 -4.89 6.11
CA GLU A 130 -23.89 -5.28 6.11
C GLU A 130 -24.84 -4.14 6.48
N GLY A 131 -26.13 -4.40 6.29
CA GLY A 131 -27.21 -3.48 6.61
C GLY A 131 -27.35 -2.34 5.59
N THR A 132 -28.33 -1.48 5.81
CA THR A 132 -28.59 -0.33 4.94
C THR A 132 -27.36 0.56 4.86
N ASN A 133 -26.88 0.85 3.64
CA ASN A 133 -25.66 1.61 3.38
C ASN A 133 -24.36 1.00 3.96
N GLY A 134 -24.37 -0.29 4.32
CA GLY A 134 -23.19 -0.98 4.88
C GLY A 134 -22.74 -0.41 6.23
N VAL A 135 -23.68 -0.08 7.09
CA VAL A 135 -23.40 0.56 8.40
C VAL A 135 -22.65 -0.36 9.35
N ARG A 136 -22.86 -1.68 9.28
CA ARG A 136 -22.23 -2.67 10.13
C ARG A 136 -21.01 -3.27 9.43
N GLN A 137 -19.87 -3.30 10.09
CA GLN A 137 -18.70 -4.04 9.68
C GLN A 137 -18.61 -5.33 10.50
N VAL A 138 -18.56 -6.46 9.82
CA VAL A 138 -18.62 -7.78 10.46
C VAL A 138 -17.44 -8.65 10.05
N ASP A 139 -17.12 -9.60 10.93
CA ASP A 139 -16.09 -10.61 10.71
C ASP A 139 -16.50 -11.58 9.61
N VAL A 140 -15.50 -12.17 8.95
CA VAL A 140 -15.68 -13.10 7.83
C VAL A 140 -14.75 -14.29 7.97
N GLN A 141 -15.01 -15.34 7.18
CA GLN A 141 -14.09 -16.43 6.98
C GLN A 141 -13.04 -16.02 5.92
N GLY A 142 -11.85 -16.56 5.97
CA GLY A 142 -10.68 -16.34 5.17
C GLY A 142 -10.80 -15.81 3.73
N LEU A 143 -9.68 -15.64 3.07
CA LEU A 143 -9.59 -15.17 1.69
C LEU A 143 -9.87 -16.29 0.68
N VAL A 144 -10.51 -15.92 -0.44
CA VAL A 144 -10.52 -16.75 -1.66
C VAL A 144 -9.48 -16.17 -2.61
N ALA A 145 -8.34 -16.85 -2.73
CA ALA A 145 -7.19 -16.31 -3.45
C ALA A 145 -6.38 -17.39 -4.18
N THR A 146 -5.69 -16.99 -5.26
CA THR A 146 -4.77 -17.84 -6.01
C THR A 146 -3.44 -17.10 -6.20
N ALA A 147 -2.32 -17.78 -5.95
CA ALA A 147 -0.99 -17.23 -6.07
C ALA A 147 -0.33 -17.63 -7.41
N PHE A 148 0.32 -16.67 -8.05
CA PHE A 148 1.07 -16.85 -9.29
C PHE A 148 2.48 -16.30 -9.08
N THR A 149 3.49 -17.17 -9.06
CA THR A 149 4.89 -16.77 -8.91
C THR A 149 5.52 -16.51 -10.26
N HIS A 150 6.13 -15.34 -10.40
CA HIS A 150 6.89 -14.92 -11.56
C HIS A 150 8.37 -14.81 -11.19
N ARG A 151 9.24 -14.89 -12.21
CA ARG A 151 10.70 -15.02 -12.03
C ARG A 151 11.48 -13.83 -12.55
N ASP A 152 10.89 -13.08 -13.46
CA ASP A 152 11.56 -12.02 -14.18
C ASP A 152 10.67 -10.80 -14.39
N SER A 153 11.33 -9.68 -14.59
CA SER A 153 10.69 -8.44 -15.03
C SER A 153 10.39 -8.49 -16.54
N ARG A 154 9.63 -7.51 -17.06
CA ARG A 154 9.43 -7.37 -18.51
C ARG A 154 10.71 -7.06 -19.30
N ALA A 155 11.76 -6.60 -18.63
CA ALA A 155 13.07 -6.39 -19.22
C ALA A 155 13.96 -7.65 -19.16
N GLY A 156 13.43 -8.80 -18.71
CA GLY A 156 14.17 -10.05 -18.55
C GLY A 156 15.13 -10.08 -17.36
N ASP A 157 15.12 -9.04 -16.49
CA ASP A 157 15.91 -9.03 -15.26
C ASP A 157 15.36 -10.04 -14.24
N PRO A 158 16.20 -10.68 -13.40
CA PRO A 158 15.71 -11.53 -12.32
C PRO A 158 14.87 -10.71 -11.36
N ASP A 159 13.63 -11.14 -11.16
CA ASP A 159 12.64 -10.45 -10.33
C ASP A 159 11.64 -11.46 -9.77
N LEU A 160 12.06 -12.17 -8.72
CA LEU A 160 11.21 -13.12 -8.04
C LEU A 160 10.06 -12.36 -7.37
N HIS A 161 8.82 -12.64 -7.77
CA HIS A 161 7.65 -12.03 -7.16
C HIS A 161 6.42 -12.93 -7.28
N THR A 162 5.46 -12.72 -6.39
CA THR A 162 4.21 -13.47 -6.40
C THR A 162 3.04 -12.48 -6.45
N HIS A 163 2.19 -12.65 -7.45
CA HIS A 163 0.86 -12.06 -7.50
C HIS A 163 -0.13 -12.96 -6.79
N VAL A 164 -0.87 -12.43 -5.85
CA VAL A 164 -1.99 -13.11 -5.20
C VAL A 164 -3.28 -12.45 -5.65
N ALA A 165 -3.98 -13.12 -6.57
CA ALA A 165 -5.29 -12.68 -7.05
C ALA A 165 -6.34 -13.05 -6.01
N VAL A 166 -6.87 -12.05 -5.31
CA VAL A 166 -7.89 -12.19 -4.28
C VAL A 166 -9.26 -11.86 -4.87
N ALA A 167 -10.20 -12.78 -4.82
CA ALA A 167 -11.58 -12.52 -5.21
C ALA A 167 -12.21 -11.49 -4.28
N ASN A 168 -12.99 -10.53 -4.82
CA ASN A 168 -13.77 -9.61 -3.99
C ASN A 168 -15.01 -10.30 -3.43
N LYS A 169 -14.80 -11.42 -2.77
CA LYS A 169 -15.82 -12.28 -2.17
C LYS A 169 -15.30 -12.86 -0.86
N VAL A 170 -16.08 -12.71 0.21
CA VAL A 170 -15.83 -13.30 1.52
C VAL A 170 -17.13 -13.87 2.06
N GLN A 171 -17.01 -14.94 2.85
CA GLN A 171 -18.14 -15.55 3.50
C GLN A 171 -18.29 -15.03 4.93
N THR A 172 -19.46 -14.55 5.28
CA THR A 172 -19.81 -14.18 6.65
C THR A 172 -19.97 -15.41 7.53
N ARG A 173 -19.98 -15.25 8.85
CA ARG A 173 -20.16 -16.38 9.80
C ARG A 173 -21.49 -17.11 9.64
N ASP A 174 -22.53 -16.41 9.15
CA ASP A 174 -23.85 -16.97 8.83
C ASP A 174 -23.97 -17.54 7.39
N GLY A 175 -22.82 -17.64 6.67
CA GLY A 175 -22.73 -18.35 5.38
C GLY A 175 -23.02 -17.49 4.14
N ARG A 176 -23.35 -16.20 4.28
CA ARG A 176 -23.62 -15.31 3.13
C ARG A 176 -22.32 -14.88 2.45
N TRP A 177 -22.35 -14.76 1.13
CA TRP A 177 -21.23 -14.27 0.33
C TRP A 177 -21.39 -12.79 0.01
N LEU A 178 -20.45 -11.97 0.50
CA LEU A 178 -20.45 -10.52 0.33
C LEU A 178 -19.10 -10.02 -0.21
N SER A 179 -19.02 -8.73 -0.53
CA SER A 179 -17.77 -8.09 -0.98
C SER A 179 -16.87 -7.73 0.20
N ILE A 180 -15.57 -7.75 -0.01
CA ILE A 180 -14.58 -7.29 0.97
C ILE A 180 -14.76 -5.78 1.25
N ASP A 181 -14.63 -5.35 2.51
CA ASP A 181 -14.45 -3.93 2.84
C ASP A 181 -13.03 -3.46 2.42
N GLY A 182 -12.89 -3.13 1.15
CA GLY A 182 -11.62 -2.72 0.56
C GLY A 182 -10.97 -1.50 1.23
N ARG A 183 -11.73 -0.70 1.98
CA ARG A 183 -11.18 0.47 2.69
C ARG A 183 -10.22 0.05 3.80
N VAL A 184 -10.55 -1.01 4.55
CA VAL A 184 -9.68 -1.53 5.60
C VAL A 184 -8.46 -2.19 4.98
N LEU A 185 -8.65 -3.01 3.94
CA LEU A 185 -7.56 -3.63 3.20
C LEU A 185 -6.54 -2.60 2.70
N PHE A 186 -7.01 -1.50 2.10
CA PHE A 186 -6.13 -0.41 1.65
C PHE A 186 -5.42 0.32 2.79
N LYS A 187 -6.05 0.50 3.94
CA LYS A 187 -5.42 1.11 5.12
C LYS A 187 -4.31 0.24 5.70
N ALA A 188 -4.55 -1.07 5.76
CA ALA A 188 -3.61 -2.06 6.30
C ALA A 188 -2.44 -2.39 5.36
N LYS A 189 -2.47 -1.99 4.08
CA LYS A 189 -1.49 -2.40 3.05
C LYS A 189 -0.03 -2.21 3.45
N VAL A 190 0.30 -1.14 4.17
CA VAL A 190 1.67 -0.87 4.59
C VAL A 190 2.09 -1.81 5.71
N ALA A 191 1.20 -2.08 6.68
CA ALA A 191 1.46 -3.06 7.74
C ALA A 191 1.63 -4.47 7.14
N ALA A 192 0.77 -4.88 6.20
CA ALA A 192 0.90 -6.15 5.48
C ALA A 192 2.22 -6.26 4.71
N SER A 193 2.65 -5.18 4.03
CA SER A 193 3.94 -5.14 3.33
C SER A 193 5.13 -5.29 4.30
N GLU A 194 5.09 -4.64 5.46
CA GLU A 194 6.16 -4.77 6.46
C GLU A 194 6.11 -6.13 7.18
N THR A 195 4.93 -6.74 7.33
CA THR A 195 4.80 -8.12 7.80
C THR A 195 5.50 -9.07 6.83
N TYR A 196 5.23 -8.93 5.51
CA TYR A 196 5.93 -9.72 4.48
C TYR A 196 7.46 -9.51 4.55
N ASN A 197 7.93 -8.27 4.58
CA ASN A 197 9.36 -7.97 4.61
C ASN A 197 10.04 -8.54 5.85
N THR A 198 9.42 -8.42 7.03
CA THR A 198 9.95 -8.94 8.29
C THR A 198 9.96 -10.48 8.30
N ALA A 199 8.90 -11.10 7.80
CA ALA A 199 8.82 -12.55 7.66
C ALA A 199 9.85 -13.08 6.65
N LEU A 200 10.03 -12.42 5.51
CA LEU A 200 11.01 -12.82 4.50
C LEU A 200 12.45 -12.80 5.06
N GLU A 201 12.86 -11.69 5.68
CA GLU A 201 14.19 -11.60 6.30
C GLU A 201 14.37 -12.68 7.38
N ARG A 202 13.33 -12.92 8.20
CA ARG A 202 13.30 -13.99 9.21
C ARG A 202 13.52 -15.36 8.59
N HIS A 203 12.72 -15.75 7.60
CA HIS A 203 12.81 -17.06 6.95
C HIS A 203 14.15 -17.25 6.23
N LEU A 204 14.69 -16.20 5.60
CA LEU A 204 15.99 -16.25 4.94
C LEU A 204 17.15 -16.34 5.94
N ARG A 205 17.07 -15.64 7.06
CA ARG A 205 18.05 -15.74 8.15
C ARG A 205 18.06 -17.15 8.74
N ASP A 206 16.89 -17.66 9.10
CA ASP A 206 16.78 -18.99 9.74
C ASP A 206 17.10 -20.13 8.77
N GLY A 207 16.66 -19.97 7.52
CA GLY A 207 16.85 -21.00 6.50
C GLY A 207 18.26 -21.04 5.90
N LEU A 208 18.89 -19.88 5.65
CA LEU A 208 20.13 -19.74 4.89
C LEU A 208 21.22 -18.97 5.64
N GLY A 209 20.95 -18.47 6.83
CA GLY A 209 21.88 -17.63 7.58
C GLY A 209 22.08 -16.23 6.98
N LEU A 210 21.23 -15.78 6.04
CA LEU A 210 21.41 -14.48 5.38
C LEU A 210 21.28 -13.34 6.39
N ARG A 211 22.11 -12.31 6.21
CA ARG A 211 22.01 -11.04 6.94
C ARG A 211 21.63 -9.90 6.03
N PHE A 212 21.02 -8.90 6.63
CA PHE A 212 20.56 -7.72 5.92
C PHE A 212 21.13 -6.46 6.56
N VAL A 213 21.47 -5.49 5.72
CA VAL A 213 21.99 -4.18 6.13
C VAL A 213 21.20 -3.08 5.39
N GLU A 214 21.03 -1.96 6.04
CA GLU A 214 20.39 -0.81 5.44
C GLU A 214 21.26 -0.25 4.32
N ARG A 215 20.64 -0.09 3.15
CA ARG A 215 21.27 0.57 2.02
C ARG A 215 21.33 2.07 2.26
N ALA A 216 22.50 2.69 2.02
CA ALA A 216 22.63 4.14 2.05
C ALA A 216 21.55 4.80 1.16
N ASN A 217 20.87 5.77 1.72
CA ASN A 217 19.80 6.50 1.02
C ASN A 217 20.10 8.00 1.09
N PRO A 218 20.33 8.68 -0.05
CA PRO A 218 20.61 10.11 -0.08
C PRO A 218 19.39 10.97 0.30
N ASP A 219 18.18 10.41 0.24
CA ASP A 219 16.93 11.10 0.61
C ASP A 219 16.41 10.57 1.95
N ALA A 220 16.67 11.31 3.02
CA ALA A 220 16.23 10.97 4.38
C ALA A 220 14.69 10.83 4.53
N ARG A 221 13.90 11.38 3.59
CA ARG A 221 12.44 11.24 3.58
C ARG A 221 11.96 9.89 3.09
N LYS A 222 12.80 9.18 2.31
CA LYS A 222 12.49 7.83 1.86
C LYS A 222 12.78 6.82 2.96
N ARG A 223 12.03 5.74 2.95
CA ARG A 223 12.25 4.62 3.85
C ARG A 223 13.54 3.90 3.49
N LEU A 224 14.26 3.47 4.51
CA LEU A 224 15.44 2.63 4.36
C LEU A 224 15.04 1.28 3.77
N VAL A 225 15.85 0.80 2.85
CA VAL A 225 15.73 -0.52 2.23
C VAL A 225 16.88 -1.37 2.76
N ARG A 226 16.59 -2.56 3.22
CA ARG A 226 17.59 -3.50 3.70
C ARG A 226 17.95 -4.48 2.59
N GLU A 227 19.23 -4.65 2.33
CA GLU A 227 19.75 -5.53 1.27
C GLU A 227 20.55 -6.67 1.89
N VAL A 228 20.65 -7.79 1.19
CA VAL A 228 21.45 -8.95 1.61
C VAL A 228 22.92 -8.57 1.66
N VAL A 229 23.58 -8.79 2.80
CA VAL A 229 25.01 -8.58 2.97
C VAL A 229 25.79 -9.49 2.02
N GLY A 230 26.77 -8.95 1.33
CA GLY A 230 27.62 -9.69 0.42
C GLY A 230 27.13 -9.73 -1.03
N VAL A 231 25.91 -9.33 -1.32
CA VAL A 231 25.42 -9.21 -2.71
C VAL A 231 25.89 -7.88 -3.29
N ASP A 232 26.48 -7.93 -4.49
CA ASP A 232 27.06 -6.77 -5.15
C ASP A 232 26.00 -5.74 -5.56
N PRO A 233 26.12 -4.45 -5.17
CA PRO A 233 25.15 -3.41 -5.50
C PRO A 233 25.14 -3.04 -6.99
N GLY A 234 26.27 -3.18 -7.71
CA GLY A 234 26.35 -2.95 -9.15
C GLY A 234 25.51 -3.98 -9.93
N LEU A 235 25.52 -5.24 -9.47
CA LEU A 235 24.68 -6.29 -10.04
C LEU A 235 23.19 -6.03 -9.76
N ASN A 236 22.84 -5.56 -8.56
CA ASN A 236 21.47 -5.13 -8.24
C ASN A 236 21.03 -3.98 -9.17
N GLN A 237 21.91 -3.02 -9.42
CA GLN A 237 21.64 -1.89 -10.33
C GLN A 237 21.48 -2.37 -11.77
N ARG A 238 22.36 -3.24 -12.26
CA ARG A 238 22.28 -3.83 -13.62
C ARG A 238 20.92 -4.49 -13.85
N TRP A 239 20.38 -5.20 -12.87
CA TRP A 239 19.11 -5.90 -12.93
C TRP A 239 17.91 -5.08 -12.40
N SER A 240 18.03 -3.78 -12.40
CA SER A 240 16.94 -2.84 -12.11
C SER A 240 16.55 -2.02 -13.37
N ALA A 241 16.77 -2.57 -14.56
CA ALA A 241 16.57 -1.88 -15.85
C ALA A 241 15.14 -1.36 -15.99
N ARG A 242 14.14 -2.19 -15.69
CA ARG A 242 12.72 -1.78 -15.71
C ARG A 242 12.46 -0.57 -14.82
N ARG A 243 13.00 -0.56 -13.60
CA ARG A 243 12.85 0.56 -12.66
C ARG A 243 13.53 1.82 -13.19
N ALA A 244 14.71 1.71 -13.76
CA ALA A 244 15.44 2.84 -14.31
C ALA A 244 14.64 3.55 -15.42
N VAL A 245 14.06 2.78 -16.36
CA VAL A 245 13.23 3.33 -17.46
C VAL A 245 11.97 4.03 -16.92
N ILE A 246 11.27 3.45 -15.92
CA ILE A 246 10.09 4.07 -15.30
C ILE A 246 10.47 5.38 -14.62
N VAL A 247 11.59 5.41 -13.88
CA VAL A 247 12.04 6.61 -13.16
C VAL A 247 12.42 7.73 -14.12
N ALA A 248 13.12 7.41 -15.22
CA ALA A 248 13.48 8.38 -16.26
C ALA A 248 12.22 9.00 -16.89
N CYS A 249 11.29 8.18 -17.35
CA CYS A 249 10.02 8.65 -17.94
C CYS A 249 9.18 9.47 -16.93
N HIS A 250 9.13 9.07 -15.68
CA HIS A 250 8.44 9.86 -14.64
C HIS A 250 9.10 11.25 -14.45
N GLY A 251 10.44 11.30 -14.51
CA GLY A 251 11.19 12.56 -14.45
C GLY A 251 10.83 13.51 -15.59
N GLU A 252 10.77 12.99 -16.83
CA GLU A 252 10.36 13.75 -18.01
C GLU A 252 8.92 14.27 -17.88
N LEU A 253 7.97 13.41 -17.52
CA LEU A 253 6.57 13.79 -17.30
C LEU A 253 6.42 14.84 -16.19
N ALA A 254 7.22 14.77 -15.12
CA ALA A 254 7.19 15.77 -14.05
C ALA A 254 7.78 17.10 -14.49
N ALA A 255 8.82 17.10 -15.31
CA ALA A 255 9.40 18.32 -15.91
C ALA A 255 8.41 19.00 -16.87
N ASP A 256 7.76 18.25 -17.74
CA ASP A 256 6.72 18.72 -18.65
C ASP A 256 5.54 19.32 -17.87
N PHE A 257 5.11 18.63 -16.79
CA PHE A 257 4.07 19.16 -15.92
C PHE A 257 4.46 20.51 -15.32
N GLN A 258 5.68 20.62 -14.81
CA GLN A 258 6.18 21.88 -14.23
C GLN A 258 6.25 23.00 -15.27
N ALA A 259 6.71 22.71 -16.49
CA ALA A 259 6.76 23.69 -17.57
C ALA A 259 5.36 24.20 -17.95
N ASN A 260 4.36 23.32 -18.01
CA ASN A 260 2.99 23.67 -18.40
C ASN A 260 2.16 24.32 -17.30
N HIS A 261 2.50 24.10 -16.01
CA HIS A 261 1.69 24.59 -14.88
C HIS A 261 2.42 25.62 -13.99
N GLY A 262 3.68 25.92 -14.26
CA GLY A 262 4.49 26.88 -13.47
C GLY A 262 4.80 26.42 -12.03
N ARG A 263 4.50 25.15 -11.68
CA ARG A 263 4.73 24.57 -10.35
C ARG A 263 5.05 23.07 -10.44
N PRO A 264 5.74 22.49 -9.45
CA PRO A 264 5.92 21.06 -9.38
C PRO A 264 4.59 20.32 -9.15
N PRO A 265 4.48 19.04 -9.56
CA PRO A 265 3.29 18.23 -9.33
C PRO A 265 3.08 17.98 -7.82
N THR A 266 1.82 18.06 -7.38
CA THR A 266 1.42 17.65 -6.03
C THR A 266 1.64 16.13 -5.84
N PRO A 267 1.64 15.61 -4.59
CA PRO A 267 1.79 14.17 -4.36
C PRO A 267 0.77 13.30 -5.14
N VAL A 268 -0.47 13.78 -5.28
CA VAL A 268 -1.52 13.07 -6.03
C VAL A 268 -1.26 13.09 -7.54
N GLU A 269 -0.82 14.23 -8.07
CA GLU A 269 -0.44 14.38 -9.48
C GLU A 269 0.80 13.55 -9.79
N SER A 270 1.83 13.59 -8.93
CA SER A 270 3.03 12.77 -9.06
C SER A 270 2.71 11.26 -9.10
N LEU A 271 1.73 10.81 -8.30
CA LEU A 271 1.26 9.42 -8.35
C LEU A 271 0.62 9.07 -9.71
N LYS A 272 -0.17 9.99 -10.28
CA LYS A 272 -0.76 9.81 -11.62
C LYS A 272 0.33 9.75 -12.71
N LEU A 273 1.31 10.64 -12.64
CA LEU A 273 2.45 10.64 -13.57
C LEU A 273 3.28 9.35 -13.45
N ALA A 274 3.48 8.84 -12.24
CA ALA A 274 4.15 7.55 -12.03
C ALA A 274 3.37 6.37 -12.62
N GLN A 275 2.04 6.38 -12.54
CA GLN A 275 1.18 5.40 -13.21
C GLN A 275 1.28 5.53 -14.74
N GLN A 276 1.24 6.73 -15.27
CA GLN A 276 1.41 7.00 -16.70
C GLN A 276 2.76 6.52 -17.20
N ALA A 277 3.86 6.85 -16.50
CA ALA A 277 5.21 6.39 -16.82
C ALA A 277 5.28 4.84 -16.84
N THR A 278 4.67 4.19 -15.86
CA THR A 278 4.62 2.72 -15.78
C THR A 278 3.90 2.09 -16.99
N LEU A 279 2.82 2.71 -17.46
CA LEU A 279 2.05 2.24 -18.62
C LEU A 279 2.75 2.58 -19.92
N ALA A 280 3.26 3.81 -20.08
CA ALA A 280 3.93 4.27 -21.30
C ALA A 280 5.21 3.49 -21.62
N THR A 281 5.96 3.09 -20.57
CA THR A 281 7.18 2.29 -20.71
C THR A 281 6.94 0.78 -20.67
N ARG A 282 5.69 0.33 -20.80
CA ARG A 282 5.36 -1.09 -20.69
C ARG A 282 5.67 -1.81 -22.01
N GLU A 283 6.81 -2.48 -22.05
CA GLU A 283 7.19 -3.34 -23.15
C GLU A 283 6.24 -4.55 -23.33
N ALA A 284 6.21 -5.12 -24.54
CA ALA A 284 5.55 -6.40 -24.79
C ALA A 284 6.17 -7.50 -23.91
N LYS A 285 5.42 -8.58 -23.68
CA LYS A 285 6.00 -9.76 -23.03
C LYS A 285 7.01 -10.37 -24.01
N HIS A 286 8.21 -10.70 -23.50
CA HIS A 286 9.17 -11.50 -24.24
C HIS A 286 8.68 -12.94 -24.39
N GLU A 287 9.25 -13.68 -25.33
CA GLU A 287 8.97 -15.09 -25.51
C GLU A 287 9.28 -15.89 -24.23
N PRO A 288 8.44 -16.88 -23.89
CA PRO A 288 8.66 -17.72 -22.72
C PRO A 288 10.00 -18.47 -22.83
N SER A 289 10.80 -18.40 -21.78
CA SER A 289 12.04 -19.15 -21.63
C SER A 289 12.01 -20.03 -20.40
N THR A 290 12.72 -21.14 -20.43
CA THR A 290 12.85 -22.03 -19.27
C THR A 290 13.67 -21.38 -18.16
N LEU A 291 13.48 -21.80 -16.92
CA LEU A 291 14.28 -21.28 -15.79
C LEU A 291 15.78 -21.55 -16.00
N SER A 292 16.14 -22.67 -16.60
CA SER A 292 17.54 -23.02 -16.89
C SER A 292 18.18 -22.03 -17.89
N GLU A 293 17.47 -21.68 -18.96
CA GLU A 293 17.91 -20.68 -19.93
C GLU A 293 18.02 -19.30 -19.29
N GLN A 294 17.01 -18.85 -18.53
CA GLN A 294 17.05 -17.59 -17.81
C GLN A 294 18.28 -17.52 -16.88
N ARG A 295 18.51 -18.55 -16.06
CA ARG A 295 19.65 -18.61 -15.15
C ARG A 295 20.98 -18.64 -15.84
N ALA A 296 21.09 -19.28 -17.01
CA ALA A 296 22.30 -19.26 -17.82
C ALA A 296 22.63 -17.83 -18.29
N VAL A 297 21.62 -17.10 -18.77
CA VAL A 297 21.76 -15.70 -19.18
C VAL A 297 22.15 -14.82 -17.99
N TRP A 298 21.43 -14.91 -16.86
CA TRP A 298 21.73 -14.11 -15.68
C TRP A 298 23.12 -14.40 -15.12
N ARG A 299 23.54 -15.65 -15.13
CA ARG A 299 24.89 -16.02 -14.67
C ARG A 299 25.98 -15.50 -15.60
N ALA A 300 25.75 -15.48 -16.90
CA ALA A 300 26.67 -14.85 -17.86
C ALA A 300 26.78 -13.35 -17.63
N GLN A 301 25.66 -12.65 -17.43
CA GLN A 301 25.64 -11.22 -17.09
C GLN A 301 26.34 -10.92 -15.75
N ALA A 302 26.14 -11.78 -14.74
CA ALA A 302 26.84 -11.63 -13.45
C ALA A 302 28.35 -11.80 -13.59
N VAL A 303 28.80 -12.73 -14.43
CA VAL A 303 30.23 -12.93 -14.76
C VAL A 303 30.82 -11.70 -15.44
N GLU A 304 30.06 -11.08 -16.35
CA GLU A 304 30.46 -9.84 -17.01
C GLU A 304 30.62 -8.69 -16.01
N VAL A 305 29.58 -8.45 -15.17
CA VAL A 305 29.57 -7.35 -14.19
C VAL A 305 30.63 -7.52 -13.13
N LEU A 306 30.84 -8.73 -12.62
CA LEU A 306 31.76 -9.02 -11.53
C LEU A 306 33.19 -9.37 -12.00
N GLY A 307 33.42 -9.45 -13.32
CA GLY A 307 34.73 -9.70 -13.91
C GLY A 307 35.23 -11.14 -13.80
N GLY A 308 34.34 -12.12 -13.59
CA GLY A 308 34.74 -13.53 -13.61
C GLY A 308 33.84 -14.46 -12.78
N ARG A 309 33.83 -15.75 -13.15
CA ARG A 309 33.09 -16.80 -12.42
C ARG A 309 33.49 -16.91 -10.96
N LYS A 310 34.79 -16.84 -10.66
CA LYS A 310 35.30 -16.92 -9.30
C LYS A 310 34.74 -15.80 -8.40
N ASN A 311 34.52 -14.62 -8.95
CA ASN A 311 33.97 -13.48 -8.21
C ASN A 311 32.45 -13.69 -7.93
N VAL A 312 31.72 -14.28 -8.89
CA VAL A 312 30.31 -14.68 -8.65
C VAL A 312 30.22 -15.71 -7.53
N ASP A 313 31.06 -16.74 -7.57
CA ASP A 313 31.05 -17.81 -6.58
C ASP A 313 31.51 -17.27 -5.20
N ALA A 314 32.48 -16.33 -5.15
CA ALA A 314 32.91 -15.65 -3.94
C ALA A 314 31.80 -14.77 -3.35
N MET A 315 31.05 -14.03 -4.18
CA MET A 315 29.89 -13.24 -3.77
C MET A 315 28.82 -14.15 -3.11
N ILE A 316 28.46 -15.26 -3.76
CA ILE A 316 27.50 -16.22 -3.22
C ILE A 316 27.97 -16.80 -1.88
N SER A 317 29.22 -17.24 -1.82
CA SER A 317 29.84 -17.78 -0.59
C SER A 317 29.84 -16.76 0.54
N HIS A 318 30.16 -15.50 0.23
CA HIS A 318 30.15 -14.41 1.21
C HIS A 318 28.72 -14.15 1.73
N ALA A 319 27.70 -14.14 0.86
CA ALA A 319 26.31 -13.95 1.27
C ALA A 319 25.80 -15.09 2.17
N LEU A 320 26.26 -16.33 1.93
CA LEU A 320 25.85 -17.52 2.69
C LEU A 320 26.69 -17.81 3.94
N SER A 321 27.72 -17.03 4.22
CA SER A 321 28.66 -17.25 5.33
C SER A 321 28.73 -16.07 6.31
N PRO A 322 27.60 -15.50 6.74
CA PRO A 322 27.66 -14.35 7.63
C PRO A 322 28.02 -14.75 9.04
N LYS A 323 28.76 -13.87 9.74
CA LYS A 323 28.89 -13.97 11.18
C LYS A 323 27.60 -13.51 11.84
N VAL A 324 26.89 -14.42 12.46
CA VAL A 324 25.64 -14.11 13.19
C VAL A 324 26.00 -13.42 14.51
N ALA A 325 25.61 -12.16 14.67
CA ALA A 325 25.63 -11.53 15.98
C ALA A 325 24.40 -12.00 16.78
N PRO A 326 24.49 -12.17 18.10
CA PRO A 326 23.33 -12.45 18.92
C PRO A 326 22.32 -11.30 18.81
N GLY A 327 21.04 -11.63 18.69
CA GLY A 327 19.95 -10.64 18.70
C GLY A 327 19.86 -9.94 20.06
N PRO A 328 19.06 -8.87 20.17
CA PRO A 328 18.90 -8.11 21.41
C PRO A 328 18.24 -8.98 22.50
N ILE A 329 18.57 -8.66 23.75
CA ILE A 329 17.77 -9.11 24.89
C ILE A 329 16.54 -8.21 24.93
N VAL A 330 15.36 -8.81 24.73
CA VAL A 330 14.08 -8.09 24.75
C VAL A 330 13.57 -8.05 26.19
N ASP A 331 13.99 -7.04 26.92
CA ASP A 331 13.49 -6.71 28.26
C ASP A 331 12.59 -5.45 28.24
N SER A 332 12.09 -5.03 29.40
CA SER A 332 11.24 -3.86 29.52
C SER A 332 11.93 -2.56 29.09
N ALA A 333 13.24 -2.43 29.34
CA ALA A 333 14.01 -1.26 28.94
C ALA A 333 14.14 -1.18 27.41
N TRP A 334 14.44 -2.31 26.76
CA TRP A 334 14.49 -2.40 25.31
C TRP A 334 13.14 -2.08 24.66
N VAL A 335 12.04 -2.59 25.24
CA VAL A 335 10.67 -2.28 24.75
C VAL A 335 10.41 -0.80 24.87
N ALA A 336 10.67 -0.19 26.04
CA ALA A 336 10.44 1.23 26.27
C ALA A 336 11.22 2.13 25.31
N ASP A 337 12.50 1.82 25.07
CA ASP A 337 13.39 2.56 24.16
C ASP A 337 12.95 2.37 22.69
N THR A 338 12.60 1.15 22.30
CA THR A 338 12.12 0.87 20.93
C THR A 338 10.78 1.53 20.67
N SER A 339 9.86 1.53 21.63
CA SER A 339 8.57 2.24 21.53
C SER A 339 8.77 3.75 21.38
N ALA A 340 9.76 4.33 22.07
CA ALA A 340 10.10 5.75 21.89
C ALA A 340 10.57 6.02 20.45
N ARG A 341 11.45 5.16 19.89
CA ARG A 341 11.88 5.28 18.48
C ARG A 341 10.72 5.13 17.49
N VAL A 342 9.79 4.21 17.74
CA VAL A 342 8.57 4.07 16.94
C VAL A 342 7.77 5.37 16.94
N LEU A 343 7.55 5.97 18.12
CA LEU A 343 6.80 7.21 18.26
C LEU A 343 7.49 8.37 17.55
N ASP A 344 8.80 8.55 17.75
CA ASP A 344 9.59 9.59 17.07
C ASP A 344 9.52 9.46 15.54
N ALA A 345 9.62 8.25 15.01
CA ALA A 345 9.47 7.99 13.58
C ALA A 345 8.06 8.32 13.06
N MET A 346 7.03 8.16 13.88
CA MET A 346 5.66 8.52 13.54
C MET A 346 5.49 10.04 13.51
N GLU A 347 5.93 10.75 14.55
CA GLU A 347 5.83 12.21 14.67
C GLU A 347 6.62 12.96 13.60
N ALA A 348 7.78 12.43 13.19
CA ALA A 348 8.57 13.02 12.11
C ALA A 348 7.85 13.06 10.75
N ARG A 349 6.74 12.33 10.59
CA ARG A 349 6.08 12.16 9.29
C ARG A 349 4.62 12.58 9.26
N ARG A 350 3.94 12.69 10.41
CA ARG A 350 2.50 12.99 10.49
C ARG A 350 2.09 13.45 11.88
N SER A 351 1.03 14.25 11.96
CA SER A 351 0.44 14.68 13.23
C SER A 351 -0.54 13.66 13.82
N THR A 352 -1.11 12.79 13.00
CA THR A 352 -2.05 11.74 13.45
C THR A 352 -1.77 10.40 12.78
N TRP A 353 -2.06 9.32 13.47
CA TRP A 353 -1.84 7.96 12.96
C TRP A 353 -2.90 6.97 13.40
N GLN A 354 -2.91 5.81 12.77
CA GLN A 354 -3.75 4.66 13.09
C GLN A 354 -2.85 3.50 13.55
N VAL A 355 -3.44 2.49 14.15
CA VAL A 355 -2.76 1.26 14.58
C VAL A 355 -1.87 0.66 13.47
N TRP A 356 -2.32 0.68 12.23
CA TRP A 356 -1.57 0.16 11.07
C TRP A 356 -0.22 0.85 10.84
N HIS A 357 -0.15 2.13 11.14
CA HIS A 357 1.08 2.90 11.01
C HIS A 357 2.08 2.54 12.11
N VAL A 358 1.59 2.41 13.35
CA VAL A 358 2.40 2.00 14.50
C VAL A 358 2.92 0.58 14.30
N ARG A 359 2.06 -0.36 13.89
CA ARG A 359 2.46 -1.73 13.61
C ARG A 359 3.51 -1.83 12.51
N ALA A 360 3.35 -1.06 11.43
CA ALA A 360 4.33 -1.03 10.35
C ALA A 360 5.71 -0.53 10.82
N GLU A 361 5.73 0.47 11.69
CA GLU A 361 7.00 0.98 12.23
C GLU A 361 7.61 0.02 13.27
N ALA A 362 6.80 -0.57 14.14
CA ALA A 362 7.24 -1.61 15.08
C ALA A 362 7.90 -2.79 14.35
N LEU A 363 7.29 -3.26 13.24
CA LEU A 363 7.87 -4.31 12.39
C LEU A 363 9.24 -3.92 11.83
N ARG A 364 9.44 -2.65 11.42
CA ARG A 364 10.74 -2.16 10.95
C ARG A 364 11.79 -2.17 12.05
N GLN A 365 11.44 -1.69 13.25
CA GLN A 365 12.35 -1.68 14.40
C GLN A 365 12.76 -3.09 14.81
N VAL A 366 11.80 -4.01 14.91
CA VAL A 366 12.04 -5.42 15.25
C VAL A 366 12.92 -6.12 14.20
N ARG A 367 12.65 -5.88 12.92
CA ARG A 367 13.46 -6.39 11.81
C ARG A 367 14.88 -5.83 11.83
N GLY A 368 15.03 -4.51 12.02
CA GLY A 368 16.33 -3.84 12.12
C GLY A 368 17.19 -4.33 13.28
N ALA A 369 16.56 -4.65 14.40
CA ALA A 369 17.20 -5.18 15.59
C ALA A 369 17.52 -6.69 15.51
N GLU A 370 17.06 -7.40 14.47
CA GLU A 370 17.22 -8.84 14.30
C GLU A 370 16.69 -9.66 15.51
N VAL A 371 15.53 -9.27 16.05
CA VAL A 371 14.88 -9.97 17.16
C VAL A 371 14.75 -11.48 16.85
N PRO A 372 14.95 -12.37 17.83
CA PRO A 372 14.83 -13.81 17.65
C PRO A 372 13.48 -14.21 17.08
N THR A 373 13.46 -15.13 16.11
CA THR A 373 12.31 -15.51 15.30
C THR A 373 11.05 -15.84 16.10
N GLY A 374 11.20 -16.65 17.16
CA GLY A 374 10.05 -17.04 17.99
C GLY A 374 9.47 -15.92 18.85
N GLN A 375 10.06 -14.73 18.86
CA GLN A 375 9.61 -13.59 19.67
C GLN A 375 9.04 -12.44 18.83
N VAL A 376 9.20 -12.46 17.51
CA VAL A 376 8.87 -11.33 16.62
C VAL A 376 7.43 -10.87 16.79
N ASP A 377 6.45 -11.76 16.67
CA ASP A 377 5.02 -11.38 16.71
C ASP A 377 4.65 -10.81 18.09
N ARG A 378 5.09 -11.50 19.16
CA ARG A 378 4.88 -11.03 20.54
C ARG A 378 5.50 -9.66 20.78
N VAL A 379 6.71 -9.44 20.31
CA VAL A 379 7.43 -8.16 20.49
C VAL A 379 6.75 -7.04 19.72
N VAL A 380 6.30 -7.30 18.49
CA VAL A 380 5.52 -6.32 17.70
C VAL A 380 4.24 -5.94 18.42
N ASP A 381 3.49 -6.92 18.98
CA ASP A 381 2.25 -6.65 19.70
C ASP A 381 2.51 -5.84 20.99
N LEU A 382 3.58 -6.17 21.74
CA LEU A 382 4.01 -5.41 22.91
C LEU A 382 4.35 -3.95 22.56
N LEU A 383 5.10 -3.73 21.48
CA LEU A 383 5.46 -2.37 21.03
C LEU A 383 4.22 -1.59 20.59
N VAL A 384 3.31 -2.21 19.86
CA VAL A 384 2.07 -1.57 19.42
C VAL A 384 1.23 -1.16 20.63
N ALA A 385 1.07 -2.04 21.60
CA ALA A 385 0.33 -1.76 22.83
C ALA A 385 0.99 -0.64 23.65
N ASP A 386 2.31 -0.72 23.92
CA ASP A 386 3.03 0.31 24.70
C ASP A 386 2.94 1.69 24.02
N VAL A 387 3.09 1.75 22.68
CA VAL A 387 2.97 3.02 21.96
C VAL A 387 1.56 3.59 22.01
N LEU A 388 0.53 2.78 21.78
CA LEU A 388 -0.85 3.27 21.70
C LEU A 388 -1.44 3.59 23.08
N ASP A 389 -1.18 2.74 24.07
CA ASP A 389 -1.83 2.83 25.39
C ASP A 389 -1.07 3.76 26.36
N ALA A 390 0.28 3.73 26.32
CA ALA A 390 1.09 4.48 27.27
C ALA A 390 1.63 5.81 26.73
N ARG A 391 1.73 6.00 25.38
CA ARG A 391 2.45 7.14 24.80
C ARG A 391 1.62 7.98 23.84
N CYS A 392 0.43 7.50 23.45
CA CYS A 392 -0.45 8.21 22.53
C CYS A 392 -1.72 8.71 23.23
N VAL A 393 -2.28 9.77 22.64
CA VAL A 393 -3.60 10.29 22.99
C VAL A 393 -4.57 9.83 21.92
N SER A 394 -5.65 9.15 22.33
CA SER A 394 -6.75 8.80 21.43
C SER A 394 -7.54 10.04 21.04
N LEU A 395 -7.80 10.22 19.75
CA LEU A 395 -8.66 11.27 19.21
C LEU A 395 -10.11 10.77 18.99
N ALA A 396 -10.42 9.56 19.44
CA ALA A 396 -11.79 9.06 19.41
C ALA A 396 -12.69 9.86 20.35
N ARG A 397 -13.94 10.05 19.95
CA ARG A 397 -14.94 10.57 20.88
C ARG A 397 -15.13 9.56 22.00
N PRO A 398 -15.36 10.02 23.26
CA PRO A 398 -15.74 9.13 24.34
C PRO A 398 -16.95 8.28 23.94
N GLU A 399 -16.92 6.99 24.25
CA GLU A 399 -18.07 6.13 24.01
C GLU A 399 -19.28 6.67 24.81
N PRO A 400 -20.50 6.63 24.24
CA PRO A 400 -21.69 7.22 24.85
C PRO A 400 -22.18 6.48 26.11
N GLY A 401 -21.39 5.59 26.71
CA GLY A 401 -21.76 4.83 27.92
C GLY A 401 -22.85 3.79 27.72
N ILE A 402 -23.29 3.54 26.49
CA ILE A 402 -24.31 2.54 26.18
C ILE A 402 -23.62 1.18 26.10
N ILE A 403 -24.07 0.24 26.94
CA ILE A 403 -23.57 -1.15 26.86
C ILE A 403 -24.17 -1.81 25.64
N GLU A 404 -23.33 -2.01 24.61
CA GLU A 404 -23.75 -2.75 23.42
C GLU A 404 -23.90 -4.25 23.72
N PRO A 405 -25.00 -4.88 23.28
CA PRO A 405 -25.17 -6.33 23.35
C PRO A 405 -24.05 -7.06 22.59
N GLN A 406 -23.69 -8.27 23.04
CA GLN A 406 -22.66 -9.10 22.41
C GLN A 406 -22.91 -9.33 20.89
N LEU A 407 -24.18 -9.40 20.47
CA LEU A 407 -24.58 -9.54 19.06
C LEU A 407 -24.10 -8.37 18.17
N LEU A 408 -23.82 -7.20 18.77
CA LEU A 408 -23.34 -6.01 18.05
C LEU A 408 -21.82 -5.83 18.20
N ARG A 409 -21.12 -6.87 18.66
CA ARG A 409 -19.66 -6.85 18.80
C ARG A 409 -19.01 -7.89 17.86
N ARG A 410 -17.85 -7.53 17.34
CA ARG A 410 -16.96 -8.42 16.59
C ARG A 410 -16.21 -9.36 17.55
N GLU A 411 -15.48 -10.31 17.02
CA GLU A 411 -14.66 -11.26 17.80
C GLU A 411 -13.60 -10.56 18.67
N ASP A 412 -13.07 -9.43 18.20
CA ASP A 412 -12.13 -8.58 18.96
C ASP A 412 -12.79 -7.72 20.05
N GLY A 413 -14.10 -7.87 20.27
CA GLY A 413 -14.89 -7.11 21.22
C GLY A 413 -15.29 -5.70 20.78
N SER A 414 -14.82 -5.23 19.64
CA SER A 414 -15.16 -3.90 19.10
C SER A 414 -16.57 -3.88 18.49
N SER A 415 -17.22 -2.70 18.52
CA SER A 415 -18.56 -2.53 17.94
C SER A 415 -18.58 -2.81 16.43
N VAL A 416 -19.63 -3.48 15.93
CA VAL A 416 -19.85 -3.65 14.48
C VAL A 416 -20.09 -2.30 13.75
N TYR A 417 -20.41 -1.24 14.46
CA TYR A 417 -20.56 0.11 13.92
C TYR A 417 -19.24 0.88 13.84
N ALA A 418 -18.20 0.41 14.52
CA ALA A 418 -16.85 0.94 14.42
C ALA A 418 -16.11 0.33 13.21
N VAL A 419 -15.31 1.13 12.51
CA VAL A 419 -14.47 0.63 11.41
C VAL A 419 -13.14 0.15 11.98
N ALA A 420 -12.77 -1.09 11.71
CA ALA A 420 -11.52 -1.67 12.19
C ALA A 420 -10.32 -0.80 11.84
N GLY A 421 -9.50 -0.51 12.85
CA GLY A 421 -8.28 0.29 12.71
C GLY A 421 -8.49 1.73 12.24
N ALA A 422 -9.72 2.28 12.33
CA ALA A 422 -9.99 3.66 11.93
C ALA A 422 -9.69 4.68 13.02
N GLN A 423 -9.54 4.23 14.28
CA GLN A 423 -9.22 5.09 15.41
C GLN A 423 -7.94 5.88 15.13
N LEU A 424 -8.00 7.19 15.38
CA LEU A 424 -6.88 8.09 15.25
C LEU A 424 -6.22 8.34 16.60
N PHE A 425 -4.92 8.44 16.56
CA PHE A 425 -4.06 8.75 17.69
C PHE A 425 -3.13 9.89 17.35
N THR A 426 -2.68 10.60 18.36
CA THR A 426 -1.59 11.60 18.29
C THR A 426 -0.73 11.44 19.55
N SER A 427 0.37 12.18 19.65
CA SER A 427 1.15 12.25 20.90
C SER A 427 0.83 13.52 21.68
N ALA A 428 1.12 13.51 22.97
CA ALA A 428 1.03 14.69 23.81
C ALA A 428 1.93 15.84 23.28
N ARG A 429 3.08 15.52 22.72
CA ARG A 429 4.02 16.48 22.14
C ARG A 429 3.44 17.20 20.91
N VAL A 430 2.84 16.45 19.99
CA VAL A 430 2.17 17.02 18.81
C VAL A 430 0.97 17.85 19.21
N LEU A 431 0.14 17.37 20.16
CA LEU A 431 -1.03 18.09 20.63
C LEU A 431 -0.64 19.42 21.30
N ALA A 432 0.40 19.43 22.13
CA ALA A 432 0.90 20.65 22.75
C ALA A 432 1.45 21.65 21.72
N ALA A 433 2.13 21.18 20.68
CA ALA A 433 2.61 22.04 19.58
C ALA A 433 1.45 22.66 18.79
N GLU A 434 0.40 21.90 18.48
CA GLU A 434 -0.79 22.41 17.80
C GLU A 434 -1.53 23.46 18.67
N GLN A 435 -1.67 23.20 19.99
CA GLN A 435 -2.27 24.14 20.93
C GLN A 435 -1.46 25.46 21.02
N ALA A 436 -0.12 25.36 21.04
CA ALA A 436 0.73 26.54 21.05
C ALA A 436 0.58 27.37 19.78
N LEU A 437 0.47 26.72 18.59
CA LEU A 437 0.22 27.41 17.33
C LEU A 437 -1.12 28.14 17.31
N VAL A 438 -2.17 27.51 17.82
CA VAL A 438 -3.51 28.13 17.92
C VAL A 438 -3.49 29.32 18.90
N ALA A 439 -2.73 29.23 19.99
CA ALA A 439 -2.61 30.34 20.95
C ALA A 439 -1.81 31.55 20.43
N MET A 440 -0.98 31.36 19.38
CA MET A 440 -0.21 32.42 18.73
C MET A 440 -0.94 33.07 17.55
N ALA A 441 -2.02 32.49 17.07
CA ALA A 441 -2.83 32.96 15.94
C ALA A 441 -3.99 33.87 16.44
#